data_41458eab35981564fa513f8e7c8e9a19
#
_entry.id   41458eab35981564fa513f8e7c8e9a19
#
_cell.length_a   1.000
_cell.length_b   1.000
_cell.length_c   1.000
_cell.angle_alpha   90.00
_cell.angle_beta   90.00
_cell.angle_gamma   90.00
#
_symmetry.space_group_name_H-M   'P 1'
#
loop_
_entity.id
_entity.type
_entity.pdbx_description
1 polymer ?
#
loop_
_entity_poly.entity_id
_entity_poly.type
_entity_poly.pdbx_seq_one_letter_code
_entity_poly.pdbx_strand_id
1 'polypeptide(L)'
;LRAKAAGVFFHEIFGHRIEGHRQKDESEGRTFARKMGQQVMPSIISVTDDPTLEKLGKNFLNGAYRFDDEGVPAQKVVLVENGVLKSYLMSRSPVKDCSKSNGHGRCSPGKAPVARQGNLIVASSRRVPYAELKQMLVAEVKKQGKEFGLIFDEIAGGFTMTQTFMPQSFKLLPLRVTRVYADGRPDQLLRGVDLVGTPLTSLEKILCAGDDDDTFNGTCGAESGWVPVSASSPSLLVGTIEVELQDKGQDKPPLLPNPVTNTDIESAKQGAKN
;
A
#
# COMPACT_ATOMS: atom_id res chain seq x y z
N LEU A 1 7.65 -7.94 -3.33
CA LEU A 1 7.19 -7.06 -2.25
C LEU A 1 7.11 -7.87 -0.96
N ARG A 2 7.74 -7.41 0.14
CA ARG A 2 7.55 -7.99 1.47
C ARG A 2 6.15 -7.66 1.99
N ALA A 3 5.67 -8.40 2.96
CA ALA A 3 4.29 -8.37 3.44
C ALA A 3 3.75 -6.97 3.74
N LYS A 4 4.45 -6.15 4.53
CA LYS A 4 4.05 -4.75 4.80
C LYS A 4 4.06 -3.89 3.54
N ALA A 5 5.09 -4.03 2.72
CA ALA A 5 5.19 -3.31 1.45
C ALA A 5 4.06 -3.70 0.48
N ALA A 6 3.67 -4.98 0.47
CA ALA A 6 2.54 -5.47 -0.31
C ALA A 6 1.20 -4.91 0.21
N GLY A 7 1.04 -4.75 1.53
CA GLY A 7 -0.12 -4.10 2.12
C GLY A 7 -0.27 -2.65 1.63
N VAL A 8 0.79 -1.84 1.72
CA VAL A 8 0.78 -0.45 1.20
C VAL A 8 0.53 -0.42 -0.32
N PHE A 9 1.13 -1.35 -1.07
CA PHE A 9 0.89 -1.49 -2.50
C PHE A 9 -0.60 -1.70 -2.81
N PHE A 10 -1.26 -2.64 -2.14
CA PHE A 10 -2.70 -2.86 -2.32
C PHE A 10 -3.55 -1.68 -1.86
N HIS A 11 -3.17 -1.01 -0.78
CA HIS A 11 -3.85 0.19 -0.30
C HIS A 11 -3.92 1.27 -1.38
N GLU A 12 -2.79 1.55 -2.04
CA GLU A 12 -2.69 2.60 -3.04
C GLU A 12 -3.26 2.19 -4.41
N ILE A 13 -2.92 1.00 -4.91
CA ILE A 13 -3.28 0.64 -6.28
C ILE A 13 -4.71 0.11 -6.42
N PHE A 14 -5.26 -0.45 -5.35
CA PHE A 14 -6.58 -1.05 -5.35
C PHE A 14 -7.53 -0.30 -4.40
N GLY A 15 -7.17 -0.16 -3.13
CA GLY A 15 -8.04 0.32 -2.08
C GLY A 15 -8.71 1.66 -2.38
N HIS A 16 -7.95 2.67 -2.77
CA HIS A 16 -8.51 3.97 -3.15
C HIS A 16 -9.43 3.92 -4.35
N ARG A 17 -9.24 2.95 -5.26
CA ARG A 17 -10.02 2.86 -6.50
C ARG A 17 -11.32 2.09 -6.36
N ILE A 18 -11.53 1.40 -5.24
CA ILE A 18 -12.80 0.71 -4.95
C ILE A 18 -13.64 1.49 -3.91
N GLU A 19 -13.24 2.69 -3.53
CA GLU A 19 -14.06 3.62 -2.78
C GLU A 19 -15.24 4.06 -3.63
N GLY A 20 -16.48 3.80 -3.14
CA GLY A 20 -17.70 3.87 -3.94
C GLY A 20 -17.96 5.24 -4.57
N HIS A 21 -17.69 6.34 -3.85
CA HIS A 21 -17.91 7.69 -4.38
C HIS A 21 -17.11 7.96 -5.67
N ARG A 22 -15.92 7.34 -5.83
CA ARG A 22 -15.10 7.45 -7.04
C ARG A 22 -15.70 6.73 -8.26
N GLN A 23 -16.70 5.87 -8.05
CA GLN A 23 -17.35 5.15 -9.14
C GLN A 23 -18.41 6.00 -9.85
N LYS A 24 -18.87 7.08 -9.25
CA LYS A 24 -19.91 7.96 -9.79
C LYS A 24 -19.39 9.32 -10.28
N ASP A 25 -18.30 9.81 -9.71
CA ASP A 25 -17.73 11.11 -10.08
C ASP A 25 -17.07 11.02 -11.46
N GLU A 26 -17.50 11.87 -12.38
CA GLU A 26 -16.95 11.90 -13.76
C GLU A 26 -15.53 12.47 -13.81
N SER A 27 -15.13 13.23 -12.80
CA SER A 27 -13.76 13.74 -12.66
C SER A 27 -12.76 12.68 -12.16
N GLU A 28 -13.27 11.54 -11.64
CA GLU A 28 -12.45 10.44 -11.14
C GLU A 28 -12.21 9.36 -12.21
N GLY A 29 -10.99 8.83 -12.21
CA GLY A 29 -10.61 7.69 -13.06
C GLY A 29 -11.27 6.41 -12.58
N ARG A 30 -12.30 5.98 -13.28
CA ARG A 30 -13.14 4.84 -12.94
C ARG A 30 -12.49 3.50 -13.30
N THR A 31 -11.29 3.22 -12.75
CA THR A 31 -10.52 2.00 -13.05
C THR A 31 -11.35 0.72 -12.88
N PHE A 32 -12.17 0.65 -11.85
CA PHE A 32 -13.03 -0.50 -11.55
C PHE A 32 -14.53 -0.24 -11.80
N ALA A 33 -14.90 0.91 -12.34
CA ALA A 33 -16.30 1.19 -12.68
C ALA A 33 -16.81 0.17 -13.70
N ARG A 34 -18.02 -0.34 -13.47
CA ARG A 34 -18.66 -1.37 -14.31
C ARG A 34 -17.91 -2.71 -14.39
N LYS A 35 -16.97 -2.96 -13.45
CA LYS A 35 -16.22 -4.23 -13.40
C LYS A 35 -16.75 -5.19 -12.32
N MET A 36 -17.89 -4.87 -11.70
CA MET A 36 -18.56 -5.78 -10.77
C MET A 36 -18.82 -7.12 -11.46
N GLY A 37 -18.44 -8.24 -10.81
CA GLY A 37 -18.53 -9.58 -11.36
C GLY A 37 -17.44 -9.94 -12.38
N GLN A 38 -16.52 -9.03 -12.72
CA GLN A 38 -15.42 -9.30 -13.66
C GLN A 38 -14.12 -9.63 -12.93
N GLN A 39 -13.26 -10.37 -13.61
CA GLN A 39 -11.88 -10.64 -13.17
C GLN A 39 -11.08 -9.34 -13.22
N VAL A 40 -10.48 -8.95 -12.10
CA VAL A 40 -9.69 -7.71 -11.95
C VAL A 40 -8.27 -7.95 -11.46
N MET A 41 -7.98 -9.18 -11.01
CA MET A 41 -6.66 -9.64 -10.61
C MET A 41 -6.57 -11.17 -10.72
N PRO A 42 -5.41 -11.82 -10.53
CA PRO A 42 -5.28 -13.27 -10.61
C PRO A 42 -6.24 -13.99 -9.65
N SER A 43 -6.76 -15.13 -10.09
CA SER A 43 -7.73 -15.95 -9.33
C SER A 43 -7.19 -16.46 -7.98
N ILE A 44 -5.89 -16.40 -7.77
CA ILE A 44 -5.25 -16.75 -6.50
C ILE A 44 -5.45 -15.69 -5.42
N ILE A 45 -5.90 -14.47 -5.76
CA ILE A 45 -6.01 -13.34 -4.83
C ILE A 45 -7.47 -13.10 -4.44
N SER A 46 -7.68 -12.93 -3.15
CA SER A 46 -8.93 -12.41 -2.57
C SER A 46 -8.63 -11.22 -1.67
N VAL A 47 -9.53 -10.23 -1.64
CA VAL A 47 -9.36 -9.01 -0.85
C VAL A 47 -10.64 -8.72 -0.08
N THR A 48 -10.49 -8.44 1.21
CA THR A 48 -11.58 -8.00 2.08
C THR A 48 -11.20 -6.69 2.77
N ASP A 49 -12.19 -5.92 3.19
CA ASP A 49 -12.00 -4.87 4.19
C ASP A 49 -12.88 -5.21 5.41
N ASP A 50 -12.27 -5.31 6.59
CA ASP A 50 -12.97 -5.74 7.79
C ASP A 50 -12.65 -4.83 8.99
N PRO A 51 -13.35 -3.70 9.13
CA PRO A 51 -13.16 -2.78 10.25
C PRO A 51 -13.67 -3.33 11.58
N THR A 52 -14.33 -4.49 11.61
CA THR A 52 -14.78 -5.11 12.86
C THR A 52 -13.66 -5.83 13.60
N LEU A 53 -12.54 -6.09 12.94
CA LEU A 53 -11.38 -6.75 13.52
C LEU A 53 -10.46 -5.75 14.22
N GLU A 54 -10.21 -5.95 15.50
CA GLU A 54 -9.22 -5.19 16.28
C GLU A 54 -7.80 -5.76 16.14
N LYS A 55 -7.71 -7.06 15.75
CA LYS A 55 -6.44 -7.79 15.58
C LYS A 55 -6.50 -8.75 14.40
N LEU A 56 -5.35 -8.93 13.75
CA LEU A 56 -5.10 -9.99 12.78
C LEU A 56 -3.78 -10.69 13.14
N GLY A 57 -3.87 -11.97 13.55
CA GLY A 57 -2.73 -12.67 14.12
C GLY A 57 -2.19 -11.94 15.36
N LYS A 58 -0.90 -11.56 15.32
CA LYS A 58 -0.22 -10.80 16.41
C LYS A 58 -0.39 -9.28 16.31
N ASN A 59 -0.87 -8.76 15.17
CA ASN A 59 -0.91 -7.33 14.88
C ASN A 59 -2.24 -6.72 15.31
N PHE A 60 -2.19 -5.59 16.02
CA PHE A 60 -3.35 -4.72 16.19
C PHE A 60 -3.64 -3.98 14.89
N LEU A 61 -4.91 -3.64 14.66
CA LEU A 61 -5.37 -2.99 13.45
C LEU A 61 -5.86 -1.59 13.76
N ASN A 62 -5.25 -0.58 13.13
CA ASN A 62 -5.61 0.83 13.33
C ASN A 62 -6.93 1.22 12.66
N GLY A 63 -7.35 0.47 11.64
CA GLY A 63 -8.57 0.73 10.88
C GLY A 63 -9.83 0.11 11.51
N ALA A 64 -9.76 -0.36 12.77
CA ALA A 64 -10.90 -0.95 13.47
C ALA A 64 -11.83 0.12 14.05
N TYR A 65 -13.15 -0.07 13.87
CA TYR A 65 -14.19 0.76 14.47
C TYR A 65 -15.51 -0.03 14.55
N ARG A 66 -16.46 0.43 15.39
CA ARG A 66 -17.79 -0.19 15.55
C ARG A 66 -18.85 0.41 14.65
N PHE A 67 -18.76 1.71 14.44
CA PHE A 67 -19.64 2.49 13.55
C PHE A 67 -18.78 3.40 12.71
N ASP A 68 -19.16 3.60 11.46
CA ASP A 68 -18.52 4.62 10.61
C ASP A 68 -18.95 6.05 11.04
N ASP A 69 -18.38 7.06 10.42
CA ASP A 69 -18.66 8.47 10.78
C ASP A 69 -20.03 8.96 10.28
N GLU A 70 -20.82 8.09 9.63
CA GLU A 70 -22.23 8.30 9.28
C GLU A 70 -23.19 7.54 10.22
N GLY A 71 -22.67 6.86 11.26
CA GLY A 71 -23.45 6.07 12.22
C GLY A 71 -23.90 4.72 11.70
N VAL A 72 -23.35 4.22 10.58
CA VAL A 72 -23.64 2.89 10.05
C VAL A 72 -22.73 1.87 10.74
N PRO A 73 -23.27 0.73 11.23
CA PRO A 73 -22.43 -0.34 11.81
C PRO A 73 -21.35 -0.79 10.83
N ALA A 74 -20.12 -0.94 11.33
CA ALA A 74 -19.02 -1.49 10.58
C ALA A 74 -19.32 -2.91 10.11
N GLN A 75 -18.95 -3.25 8.88
CA GLN A 75 -19.22 -4.55 8.27
C GLN A 75 -17.98 -5.06 7.56
N LYS A 76 -17.75 -6.36 7.62
CA LYS A 76 -16.83 -7.03 6.73
C LYS A 76 -17.34 -7.00 5.30
N VAL A 77 -16.54 -6.51 4.37
CA VAL A 77 -16.85 -6.43 2.94
C VAL A 77 -15.90 -7.32 2.15
N VAL A 78 -16.43 -8.27 1.39
CA VAL A 78 -15.65 -9.02 0.40
C VAL A 78 -15.56 -8.15 -0.85
N LEU A 79 -14.38 -7.61 -1.12
CA LEU A 79 -14.13 -6.74 -2.26
C LEU A 79 -13.79 -7.53 -3.51
N VAL A 80 -12.91 -8.53 -3.35
CA VAL A 80 -12.51 -9.45 -4.42
C VAL A 80 -12.51 -10.87 -3.87
N GLU A 81 -13.11 -11.78 -4.62
CA GLU A 81 -13.09 -13.21 -4.34
C GLU A 81 -12.53 -13.96 -5.53
N ASN A 82 -11.43 -14.68 -5.33
CA ASN A 82 -10.73 -15.42 -6.38
C ASN A 82 -10.49 -14.57 -7.65
N GLY A 83 -10.02 -13.33 -7.44
CA GLY A 83 -9.72 -12.36 -8.49
C GLY A 83 -10.93 -11.61 -9.06
N VAL A 84 -12.16 -11.97 -8.71
CA VAL A 84 -13.40 -11.38 -9.22
C VAL A 84 -13.90 -10.27 -8.30
N LEU A 85 -14.14 -9.06 -8.83
CA LEU A 85 -14.68 -7.93 -8.07
C LEU A 85 -16.11 -8.21 -7.62
N LYS A 86 -16.37 -8.11 -6.31
CA LYS A 86 -17.67 -8.42 -5.68
C LYS A 86 -18.37 -7.20 -5.10
N SER A 87 -17.62 -6.21 -4.62
CA SER A 87 -18.21 -5.05 -3.97
C SER A 87 -17.28 -3.85 -4.03
N TYR A 88 -17.83 -2.69 -3.69
CA TYR A 88 -17.10 -1.47 -3.37
C TYR A 88 -17.20 -1.18 -1.86
N LEU A 89 -16.31 -0.34 -1.35
CA LEU A 89 -16.48 0.29 -0.04
C LEU A 89 -17.54 1.40 -0.18
N MET A 90 -18.56 1.39 0.68
CA MET A 90 -19.72 2.26 0.52
C MET A 90 -19.97 3.09 1.76
N SER A 91 -20.09 4.41 1.56
CA SER A 91 -20.75 5.34 2.46
C SER A 91 -22.26 5.36 2.18
N ARG A 92 -23.02 6.24 2.84
CA ARG A 92 -24.45 6.45 2.54
C ARG A 92 -24.71 7.08 1.17
N SER A 93 -23.66 7.44 0.44
CA SER A 93 -23.74 7.95 -0.94
C SER A 93 -23.83 6.78 -1.93
N PRO A 94 -25.00 6.51 -2.52
CA PRO A 94 -25.20 5.34 -3.38
C PRO A 94 -24.45 5.48 -4.71
N VAL A 95 -24.05 4.34 -5.29
CA VAL A 95 -23.57 4.23 -6.66
C VAL A 95 -24.43 3.25 -7.44
N LYS A 96 -24.31 3.21 -8.78
CA LYS A 96 -25.22 2.48 -9.66
C LYS A 96 -25.45 1.04 -9.24
N ASP A 97 -24.40 0.32 -8.86
CA ASP A 97 -24.47 -1.12 -8.57
C ASP A 97 -24.52 -1.42 -7.06
N CYS A 98 -24.40 -0.37 -6.21
CA CYS A 98 -24.42 -0.48 -4.75
C CYS A 98 -25.24 0.68 -4.15
N SER A 99 -26.45 0.39 -3.70
CA SER A 99 -27.40 1.41 -3.20
C SER A 99 -27.34 1.65 -1.70
N LYS A 100 -26.63 0.80 -0.95
CA LYS A 100 -26.60 0.85 0.52
C LYS A 100 -25.17 1.02 1.03
N SER A 101 -25.02 1.76 2.14
CA SER A 101 -23.78 1.80 2.90
C SER A 101 -23.42 0.41 3.44
N ASN A 102 -22.14 0.11 3.50
CA ASN A 102 -21.60 -1.06 4.18
C ASN A 102 -20.65 -0.65 5.33
N GLY A 103 -20.91 0.53 5.92
CA GLY A 103 -20.20 1.00 7.11
C GLY A 103 -18.77 1.47 6.84
N HIS A 104 -18.53 2.11 5.68
CA HIS A 104 -17.22 2.65 5.32
C HIS A 104 -17.25 4.16 5.05
N GLY A 105 -18.27 4.87 5.49
CA GLY A 105 -18.35 6.33 5.45
C GLY A 105 -17.43 6.97 6.50
N ARG A 106 -16.26 7.48 6.12
CA ARG A 106 -15.25 7.94 7.07
C ARG A 106 -14.73 9.35 6.77
N CYS A 107 -14.42 10.10 7.83
CA CYS A 107 -13.85 11.45 7.72
C CYS A 107 -13.03 11.84 8.96
N SER A 108 -12.26 12.92 8.81
CA SER A 108 -11.76 13.67 9.97
C SER A 108 -12.84 14.59 10.52
N PRO A 109 -12.76 15.01 11.78
CA PRO A 109 -13.66 15.99 12.36
C PRO A 109 -13.80 17.24 11.49
N GLY A 110 -15.04 17.67 11.24
CA GLY A 110 -15.36 18.84 10.42
C GLY A 110 -15.32 18.63 8.91
N LYS A 111 -15.13 17.40 8.44
CA LYS A 111 -15.19 17.02 7.01
C LYS A 111 -16.46 16.20 6.72
N ALA A 112 -16.87 16.22 5.46
CA ALA A 112 -17.96 15.35 4.99
C ALA A 112 -17.45 13.92 4.81
N PRO A 113 -18.16 12.90 5.31
CA PRO A 113 -17.78 11.51 5.12
C PRO A 113 -17.85 11.08 3.64
N VAL A 114 -16.88 10.29 3.23
CA VAL A 114 -16.90 9.54 1.96
C VAL A 114 -16.49 8.10 2.20
N ALA A 115 -16.68 7.24 1.23
CA ALA A 115 -16.25 5.84 1.36
C ALA A 115 -14.71 5.77 1.47
N ARG A 116 -14.18 5.14 2.54
CA ARG A 116 -12.74 4.99 2.81
C ARG A 116 -12.43 3.59 3.31
N GLN A 117 -11.19 3.17 3.12
CA GLN A 117 -10.66 1.91 3.65
C GLN A 117 -10.65 1.92 5.18
N GLY A 118 -10.82 0.74 5.78
CA GLY A 118 -10.60 0.46 7.20
C GLY A 118 -9.42 -0.48 7.39
N ASN A 119 -9.68 -1.77 7.46
CA ASN A 119 -8.68 -2.84 7.54
C ASN A 119 -8.68 -3.64 6.24
N LEU A 120 -7.87 -3.23 5.27
CA LEU A 120 -7.71 -3.95 4.01
C LEU A 120 -6.88 -5.23 4.24
N ILE A 121 -7.41 -6.38 3.84
CA ILE A 121 -6.78 -7.69 4.05
C ILE A 121 -6.70 -8.42 2.72
N VAL A 122 -5.48 -8.72 2.29
CA VAL A 122 -5.16 -9.48 1.09
C VAL A 122 -4.86 -10.92 1.48
N ALA A 123 -5.48 -11.87 0.80
CA ALA A 123 -5.24 -13.29 0.95
C ALA A 123 -4.92 -13.94 -0.39
N SER A 124 -4.16 -15.04 -0.37
CA SER A 124 -3.85 -15.82 -1.55
C SER A 124 -4.10 -17.30 -1.30
N SER A 125 -4.68 -17.98 -2.30
CA SER A 125 -4.84 -19.44 -2.30
C SER A 125 -3.57 -20.18 -2.74
N ARG A 126 -2.58 -19.47 -3.32
CA ARG A 126 -1.29 -20.01 -3.71
C ARG A 126 -0.20 -19.36 -2.87
N ARG A 127 0.30 -20.09 -1.89
CA ARG A 127 1.30 -19.62 -0.92
C ARG A 127 2.49 -20.57 -0.86
N VAL A 128 3.65 -20.02 -0.68
CA VAL A 128 4.92 -20.77 -0.51
C VAL A 128 5.74 -20.14 0.63
N PRO A 129 6.65 -20.87 1.28
CA PRO A 129 7.60 -20.28 2.22
C PRO A 129 8.36 -19.10 1.59
N TYR A 130 8.62 -18.05 2.37
CA TYR A 130 9.30 -16.86 1.86
C TYR A 130 10.65 -17.18 1.17
N ALA A 131 11.39 -18.16 1.70
CA ALA A 131 12.66 -18.59 1.08
C ALA A 131 12.46 -19.14 -0.35
N GLU A 132 11.38 -19.90 -0.57
CA GLU A 132 10.99 -20.39 -1.90
C GLU A 132 10.53 -19.23 -2.79
N LEU A 133 9.75 -18.27 -2.25
CA LEU A 133 9.32 -17.08 -2.99
C LEU A 133 10.53 -16.28 -3.53
N LYS A 134 11.63 -16.20 -2.76
CA LYS A 134 12.88 -15.58 -3.21
C LYS A 134 13.55 -16.39 -4.33
N GLN A 135 13.53 -17.71 -4.25
CA GLN A 135 14.03 -18.57 -5.34
C GLN A 135 13.19 -18.41 -6.62
N MET A 136 11.86 -18.30 -6.49
CA MET A 136 10.97 -18.03 -7.62
C MET A 136 11.26 -16.66 -8.26
N LEU A 137 11.62 -15.63 -7.47
CA LEU A 137 12.07 -14.34 -8.00
C LEU A 137 13.29 -14.51 -8.90
N VAL A 138 14.32 -15.24 -8.44
CA VAL A 138 15.53 -15.52 -9.24
C VAL A 138 15.19 -16.30 -10.52
N ALA A 139 14.30 -17.27 -10.43
CA ALA A 139 13.85 -18.05 -11.59
C ALA A 139 13.11 -17.16 -12.62
N GLU A 140 12.21 -16.26 -12.15
CA GLU A 140 11.48 -15.35 -13.02
C GLU A 140 12.42 -14.33 -13.68
N VAL A 141 13.42 -13.83 -12.95
CA VAL A 141 14.47 -12.95 -13.49
C VAL A 141 15.24 -13.62 -14.63
N LYS A 142 15.65 -14.89 -14.44
CA LYS A 142 16.32 -15.68 -15.47
C LYS A 142 15.44 -15.91 -16.69
N LYS A 143 14.17 -16.28 -16.47
CA LYS A 143 13.18 -16.50 -17.53
C LYS A 143 12.98 -15.25 -18.40
N GLN A 144 13.02 -14.05 -17.78
CA GLN A 144 12.90 -12.77 -18.46
C GLN A 144 14.22 -12.28 -19.09
N GLY A 145 15.32 -13.00 -18.93
CA GLY A 145 16.65 -12.60 -19.43
C GLY A 145 17.18 -11.33 -18.75
N LYS A 146 16.75 -11.05 -17.50
CA LYS A 146 17.20 -9.91 -16.72
C LYS A 146 18.39 -10.29 -15.85
N GLU A 147 19.20 -9.29 -15.49
CA GLU A 147 20.37 -9.48 -14.64
C GLU A 147 19.99 -9.62 -13.16
N PHE A 148 18.94 -8.92 -12.73
CA PHE A 148 18.51 -8.87 -11.35
C PHE A 148 17.00 -8.68 -11.20
N GLY A 149 16.50 -9.01 -10.02
CA GLY A 149 15.18 -8.65 -9.49
C GLY A 149 15.30 -7.72 -8.28
N LEU A 150 14.17 -7.19 -7.84
CA LEU A 150 14.12 -6.27 -6.71
C LEU A 150 13.22 -6.82 -5.60
N ILE A 151 13.68 -6.69 -4.36
CA ILE A 151 12.87 -6.91 -3.15
C ILE A 151 12.63 -5.55 -2.50
N PHE A 152 11.37 -5.21 -2.30
CA PHE A 152 10.94 -4.03 -1.55
C PHE A 152 10.56 -4.50 -0.16
N ASP A 153 11.39 -4.20 0.83
CA ASP A 153 11.21 -4.67 2.21
C ASP A 153 10.24 -3.78 2.98
N GLU A 154 10.44 -2.47 2.92
CA GLU A 154 9.66 -1.48 3.66
C GLU A 154 9.30 -0.31 2.75
N ILE A 155 8.10 0.22 2.93
CA ILE A 155 7.57 1.37 2.21
C ILE A 155 7.09 2.38 3.25
N ALA A 156 7.55 3.63 3.15
CA ALA A 156 7.14 4.70 4.04
C ALA A 156 5.67 5.10 3.86
N GLY A 157 5.19 5.01 2.64
CA GLY A 157 3.84 5.37 2.21
C GLY A 157 3.79 5.49 0.70
N GLY A 158 2.70 6.03 0.21
CA GLY A 158 2.50 6.22 -1.23
C GLY A 158 1.42 7.25 -1.50
N PHE A 159 1.16 7.43 -2.76
CA PHE A 159 0.00 8.18 -3.24
C PHE A 159 -0.45 7.62 -4.58
N THR A 160 -1.71 7.87 -4.87
CA THR A 160 -2.31 7.43 -6.13
C THR A 160 -3.11 8.56 -6.74
N MET A 161 -2.98 8.70 -8.06
CA MET A 161 -3.77 9.65 -8.83
C MET A 161 -5.05 8.97 -9.30
N THR A 162 -6.19 9.50 -8.85
CA THR A 162 -7.51 8.98 -9.21
C THR A 162 -8.27 9.91 -10.14
N GLN A 163 -7.79 11.14 -10.37
CA GLN A 163 -8.44 12.17 -11.18
C GLN A 163 -8.21 11.95 -12.69
N THR A 164 -9.24 12.20 -13.50
CA THR A 164 -9.22 11.91 -14.97
C THR A 164 -8.30 12.81 -15.77
N PHE A 165 -7.98 14.00 -15.29
CA PHE A 165 -7.09 14.95 -15.97
C PHE A 165 -5.60 14.63 -15.80
N MET A 166 -5.27 13.60 -15.00
CA MET A 166 -3.92 13.12 -14.78
C MET A 166 -3.80 11.64 -15.16
N PRO A 167 -2.60 11.15 -15.53
CA PRO A 167 -2.39 9.73 -15.73
C PRO A 167 -2.77 8.94 -14.47
N GLN A 168 -3.54 7.85 -14.65
CA GLN A 168 -3.95 6.95 -13.59
C GLN A 168 -2.73 6.15 -13.10
N SER A 169 -1.89 6.77 -12.29
CA SER A 169 -0.66 6.21 -11.78
C SER A 169 -0.67 6.13 -10.25
N PHE A 170 0.21 5.32 -9.73
CA PHE A 170 0.56 5.29 -8.32
C PHE A 170 2.07 5.48 -8.16
N LYS A 171 2.47 5.96 -7.00
CA LYS A 171 3.85 6.04 -6.59
C LYS A 171 3.98 5.58 -5.14
N LEU A 172 4.91 4.66 -4.89
CA LEU A 172 5.26 4.22 -3.55
C LEU A 172 6.70 4.64 -3.25
N LEU A 173 6.94 4.98 -2.00
CA LEU A 173 8.21 5.51 -1.50
C LEU A 173 8.91 4.45 -0.65
N PRO A 174 9.71 3.55 -1.26
CA PRO A 174 10.40 2.50 -0.54
C PRO A 174 11.51 3.07 0.36
N LEU A 175 11.59 2.54 1.58
CA LEU A 175 12.68 2.84 2.52
C LEU A 175 13.87 1.91 2.32
N ARG A 176 13.59 0.64 1.96
CA ARG A 176 14.62 -0.36 1.76
C ARG A 176 14.31 -1.21 0.53
N VAL A 177 15.23 -1.20 -0.42
CA VAL A 177 15.17 -1.98 -1.66
C VAL A 177 16.43 -2.81 -1.78
N THR A 178 16.29 -4.10 -2.06
CA THR A 178 17.39 -5.03 -2.24
C THR A 178 17.40 -5.55 -3.67
N ARG A 179 18.54 -5.44 -4.35
CA ARG A 179 18.79 -6.04 -5.65
C ARG A 179 19.25 -7.47 -5.44
N VAL A 180 18.58 -8.43 -6.07
CA VAL A 180 18.90 -9.86 -6.04
C VAL A 180 19.32 -10.30 -7.44
N TYR A 181 20.53 -10.78 -7.58
CA TYR A 181 21.12 -11.13 -8.87
C TYR A 181 20.77 -12.53 -9.32
N ALA A 182 20.57 -12.69 -10.63
CA ALA A 182 20.25 -13.98 -11.24
C ALA A 182 21.44 -14.98 -11.26
N ASP A 183 22.66 -14.48 -11.23
CA ASP A 183 23.90 -15.26 -11.26
C ASP A 183 24.39 -15.72 -9.87
N GLY A 184 23.70 -15.31 -8.80
CA GLY A 184 24.01 -15.74 -7.44
C GLY A 184 25.09 -14.93 -6.72
N ARG A 185 25.58 -13.83 -7.31
CA ARG A 185 26.44 -12.89 -6.57
C ARG A 185 25.68 -12.25 -5.39
N PRO A 186 26.39 -11.69 -4.39
CA PRO A 186 25.75 -11.14 -3.19
C PRO A 186 24.69 -10.10 -3.49
N ASP A 187 23.59 -10.13 -2.72
CA ASP A 187 22.52 -9.14 -2.77
C ASP A 187 23.09 -7.74 -2.47
N GLN A 188 22.52 -6.71 -3.09
CA GLN A 188 22.94 -5.32 -2.95
C GLN A 188 21.80 -4.42 -2.49
N LEU A 189 22.03 -3.65 -1.44
CA LEU A 189 21.09 -2.62 -1.00
C LEU A 189 21.10 -1.43 -1.96
N LEU A 190 19.92 -0.97 -2.35
CA LEU A 190 19.71 0.19 -3.22
C LEU A 190 19.05 1.33 -2.44
N ARG A 191 19.31 2.55 -2.89
CA ARG A 191 18.67 3.77 -2.41
C ARG A 191 18.15 4.61 -3.57
N GLY A 192 17.12 5.41 -3.31
CA GLY A 192 16.58 6.35 -4.29
C GLY A 192 15.89 5.63 -5.46
N VAL A 193 15.09 4.61 -5.16
CA VAL A 193 14.26 3.89 -6.12
C VAL A 193 12.82 4.02 -5.67
N ASP A 194 11.97 4.63 -6.49
CA ASP A 194 10.53 4.67 -6.30
C ASP A 194 9.84 3.61 -7.14
N LEU A 195 8.72 3.12 -6.66
CA LEU A 195 7.90 2.13 -7.34
C LEU A 195 6.72 2.85 -7.95
N VAL A 196 6.58 2.73 -9.27
CA VAL A 196 5.57 3.44 -10.05
C VAL A 196 4.82 2.47 -10.96
N GLY A 197 3.73 2.94 -11.57
CA GLY A 197 3.01 2.16 -12.57
C GLY A 197 1.53 2.45 -12.63
N THR A 198 0.83 1.65 -13.42
CA THR A 198 -0.62 1.67 -13.53
C THR A 198 -1.25 0.50 -12.75
N PRO A 199 -2.39 0.73 -12.07
CA PRO A 199 -2.94 -0.25 -11.14
C PRO A 199 -3.25 -1.62 -11.74
N LEU A 200 -4.03 -1.67 -12.83
CA LEU A 200 -4.48 -2.93 -13.41
C LEU A 200 -3.30 -3.78 -13.90
N THR A 201 -2.37 -3.16 -14.63
CA THR A 201 -1.19 -3.87 -15.16
C THR A 201 -0.34 -4.48 -14.03
N SER A 202 -0.23 -3.78 -12.89
CA SER A 202 0.55 -4.26 -11.76
C SER A 202 -0.15 -5.40 -11.02
N LEU A 203 -1.48 -5.33 -10.85
CA LEU A 203 -2.28 -6.39 -10.21
C LEU A 203 -2.29 -7.69 -11.02
N GLU A 204 -2.44 -7.62 -12.34
CA GLU A 204 -2.49 -8.80 -13.23
C GLU A 204 -1.20 -9.62 -13.19
N LYS A 205 -0.08 -9.03 -12.81
CA LYS A 205 1.24 -9.67 -12.78
C LYS A 205 1.62 -10.32 -11.46
N ILE A 206 0.71 -10.45 -10.51
CA ILE A 206 0.94 -11.19 -9.26
C ILE A 206 0.97 -12.68 -9.56
N LEU A 207 2.09 -13.35 -9.26
CA LEU A 207 2.35 -14.75 -9.61
C LEU A 207 2.18 -15.71 -8.45
N CYS A 208 2.57 -15.30 -7.24
CA CYS A 208 2.56 -16.12 -6.04
C CYS A 208 2.61 -15.25 -4.78
N ALA A 209 2.23 -15.81 -3.64
CA ALA A 209 2.33 -15.17 -2.34
C ALA A 209 3.20 -15.98 -1.38
N GLY A 210 3.77 -15.30 -0.38
CA GLY A 210 4.46 -15.90 0.76
C GLY A 210 3.48 -16.42 1.82
N ASP A 211 4.01 -17.09 2.83
CA ASP A 211 3.30 -17.53 4.04
C ASP A 211 3.52 -16.59 5.23
N ASP A 212 4.15 -15.44 4.99
CA ASP A 212 4.65 -14.47 5.95
C ASP A 212 3.76 -13.23 6.03
N ASP A 213 2.49 -13.39 6.44
CA ASP A 213 1.57 -12.25 6.58
C ASP A 213 2.08 -11.22 7.58
N ASP A 214 1.94 -9.95 7.21
CA ASP A 214 2.21 -8.84 8.13
C ASP A 214 1.28 -7.66 7.82
N THR A 215 1.26 -6.66 8.70
CA THR A 215 0.34 -5.53 8.65
C THR A 215 1.10 -4.22 8.65
N PHE A 216 0.75 -3.35 7.72
CA PHE A 216 1.05 -1.93 7.78
C PHE A 216 -0.09 -1.22 8.53
N ASN A 217 0.27 -0.43 9.54
CA ASN A 217 -0.65 0.45 10.26
C ASN A 217 -0.27 1.90 9.98
N GLY A 218 -1.24 2.72 9.62
CA GLY A 218 -0.99 4.11 9.29
C GLY A 218 -2.24 4.97 9.29
N THR A 219 -2.11 6.14 8.68
CA THR A 219 -3.22 7.07 8.38
C THR A 219 -3.27 7.34 6.89
N CYS A 220 -4.48 7.41 6.36
CA CYS A 220 -4.73 7.64 4.94
C CYS A 220 -5.39 9.01 4.75
N GLY A 221 -4.79 9.87 3.93
CA GLY A 221 -5.29 11.18 3.58
C GLY A 221 -6.06 11.17 2.26
N ALA A 222 -7.24 11.79 2.24
CA ALA A 222 -8.01 12.07 1.03
C ALA A 222 -8.94 13.28 1.27
N GLU A 223 -9.90 13.52 0.39
CA GLU A 223 -10.84 14.65 0.44
C GLU A 223 -11.59 14.75 1.77
N SER A 224 -11.93 13.63 2.42
CA SER A 224 -12.56 13.59 3.74
C SER A 224 -11.58 13.73 4.91
N GLY A 225 -10.32 14.08 4.65
CA GLY A 225 -9.27 14.22 5.67
C GLY A 225 -8.51 12.93 5.95
N TRP A 226 -7.90 12.83 7.12
CA TRP A 226 -7.04 11.74 7.55
C TRP A 226 -7.82 10.74 8.41
N VAL A 227 -7.77 9.47 8.06
CA VAL A 227 -8.41 8.38 8.81
C VAL A 227 -7.40 7.28 9.12
N PRO A 228 -7.46 6.65 10.31
CA PRO A 228 -6.62 5.50 10.63
C PRO A 228 -6.96 4.31 9.73
N VAL A 229 -5.95 3.59 9.25
CA VAL A 229 -6.12 2.42 8.37
C VAL A 229 -5.12 1.33 8.69
N SER A 230 -5.44 0.10 8.29
CA SER A 230 -4.50 -1.00 8.23
C SER A 230 -4.53 -1.65 6.86
N ALA A 231 -3.39 -2.15 6.42
CA ALA A 231 -3.27 -2.96 5.21
C ALA A 231 -2.43 -4.21 5.49
N SER A 232 -3.08 -5.35 5.46
CA SER A 232 -2.47 -6.65 5.75
C SER A 232 -2.33 -7.46 4.47
N SER A 233 -1.17 -8.07 4.26
CA SER A 233 -0.90 -8.88 3.07
C SER A 233 0.19 -9.91 3.37
N PRO A 234 0.24 -11.03 2.66
CA PRO A 234 1.45 -11.83 2.53
C PRO A 234 2.48 -11.10 1.66
N SER A 235 3.75 -11.54 1.69
CA SER A 235 4.72 -11.16 0.66
C SER A 235 4.24 -11.59 -0.72
N LEU A 236 4.51 -10.80 -1.75
CA LEU A 236 4.03 -11.05 -3.12
C LEU A 236 5.17 -11.09 -4.12
N LEU A 237 5.16 -12.09 -4.98
CA LEU A 237 5.95 -12.13 -6.20
C LEU A 237 5.14 -11.50 -7.33
N VAL A 238 5.65 -10.40 -7.87
CA VAL A 238 5.09 -9.69 -9.03
C VAL A 238 6.06 -9.84 -10.19
N GLY A 239 5.57 -10.32 -11.33
CA GLY A 239 6.43 -10.65 -12.48
C GLY A 239 7.14 -9.44 -13.08
N THR A 240 6.48 -8.29 -13.12
CA THR A 240 7.08 -7.05 -13.60
C THR A 240 6.40 -5.86 -12.93
N ILE A 241 7.19 -4.91 -12.48
CA ILE A 241 6.73 -3.63 -11.94
C ILE A 241 7.69 -2.54 -12.39
N GLU A 242 7.17 -1.35 -12.65
CA GLU A 242 7.99 -0.21 -13.07
C GLU A 242 8.63 0.46 -11.86
N VAL A 243 9.85 0.92 -12.04
CA VAL A 243 10.59 1.67 -11.04
C VAL A 243 11.21 2.90 -11.68
N GLU A 244 11.35 3.97 -10.92
CA GLU A 244 12.09 5.16 -11.32
C GLU A 244 13.16 5.49 -10.30
N LEU A 245 14.24 6.13 -10.75
CA LEU A 245 15.22 6.69 -9.85
C LEU A 245 14.67 8.01 -9.30
N GLN A 246 14.81 8.19 -7.99
CA GLN A 246 14.51 9.49 -7.38
C GLN A 246 15.48 10.53 -7.91
N ASP A 247 14.96 11.66 -8.33
CA ASP A 247 15.78 12.84 -8.60
C ASP A 247 16.50 13.24 -7.31
N LYS A 248 17.80 13.00 -7.29
CA LYS A 248 18.65 13.56 -6.26
C LYS A 248 18.81 15.02 -6.61
N GLY A 249 18.12 15.90 -5.92
CA GLY A 249 18.44 17.32 -5.95
C GLY A 249 19.95 17.49 -5.77
N GLN A 250 20.57 18.33 -6.58
CA GLN A 250 22.03 18.55 -6.55
C GLN A 250 22.48 19.21 -5.23
N ASP A 251 21.56 19.73 -4.46
CA ASP A 251 21.82 20.35 -3.17
C ASP A 251 22.05 19.28 -2.11
N LYS A 252 23.31 19.05 -1.81
CA LYS A 252 23.68 18.33 -0.59
C LYS A 252 23.19 19.19 0.59
N PRO A 253 22.39 18.61 1.53
CA PRO A 253 22.04 19.34 2.73
C PRO A 253 23.34 19.82 3.41
N PRO A 254 23.39 21.06 3.94
CA PRO A 254 24.58 21.55 4.61
C PRO A 254 24.93 20.62 5.76
N LEU A 255 26.18 20.22 5.85
CA LEU A 255 26.71 19.53 7.02
C LEU A 255 26.71 20.55 8.17
N LEU A 256 25.68 20.48 9.00
CA LEU A 256 25.63 21.28 10.21
C LEU A 256 26.73 20.81 11.17
N PRO A 257 27.46 21.70 11.81
CA PRO A 257 28.42 21.32 12.82
C PRO A 257 27.67 20.62 13.97
N ASN A 258 28.37 19.74 14.67
CA ASN A 258 27.81 19.12 15.87
C ASN A 258 27.33 20.23 16.84
N PRO A 259 26.06 20.22 17.28
CA PRO A 259 25.52 21.24 18.17
C PRO A 259 26.25 21.30 19.54
N VAL A 260 26.97 20.23 19.89
CA VAL A 260 27.87 20.20 21.06
C VAL A 260 29.31 20.18 20.55
N THR A 261 29.88 21.33 20.32
CA THR A 261 31.31 21.44 20.00
C THR A 261 32.15 21.34 21.26
N ASN A 262 33.42 20.89 21.15
CA ASN A 262 34.32 20.82 22.28
C ASN A 262 34.57 22.20 22.97
N THR A 263 34.37 23.29 22.24
CA THR A 263 34.41 24.67 22.74
C THR A 263 33.30 24.97 23.75
N ASP A 264 32.10 24.41 23.56
CA ASP A 264 30.99 24.60 24.48
C ASP A 264 31.20 23.82 25.80
N ILE A 265 31.90 22.69 25.72
CA ILE A 265 32.27 21.86 26.89
C ILE A 265 33.40 22.55 27.69
N GLU A 266 34.38 23.18 27.01
CA GLU A 266 35.46 23.91 27.66
C GLU A 266 34.99 25.19 28.33
N SER A 267 34.11 25.95 27.69
CA SER A 267 33.50 27.16 28.27
C SER A 267 32.63 26.85 29.48
N ALA A 268 31.84 25.75 29.43
CA ALA A 268 31.07 25.30 30.58
C ALA A 268 31.94 24.84 31.76
N LYS A 269 33.12 24.23 31.50
CA LYS A 269 34.08 23.86 32.53
C LYS A 269 34.83 25.05 33.13
N GLN A 270 35.03 26.13 32.40
CA GLN A 270 35.65 27.37 32.90
C GLN A 270 34.66 28.22 33.72
N GLY A 271 33.39 28.27 33.31
CA GLY A 271 32.32 28.95 34.04
C GLY A 271 31.94 28.30 35.39
N ALA A 272 32.27 27.04 35.59
CA ALA A 272 32.02 26.31 36.84
C ALA A 272 33.20 26.41 37.85
N LYS A 273 34.27 27.16 37.52
CA LYS A 273 35.45 27.36 38.39
C LYS A 273 35.58 28.79 38.94
N ASN A 274 34.66 29.66 38.60
CA ASN A 274 34.49 30.98 39.21
C ASN A 274 33.21 31.02 40.02
#